data_45e6e5cb346a45de29721141217d208c
#
_entry.id   45e6e5cb346a45de29721141217d208c
#
_cell.length_a   1.000
_cell.length_b   1.000
_cell.length_c   1.000
_cell.angle_alpha   90.00
_cell.angle_beta   90.00
_cell.angle_gamma   90.00
#
_symmetry.space_group_name_H-M   'P 1'
#
loop_
_entity.id
_entity.type
_entity.pdbx_description
1 polymer ?
#
loop_
_entity_poly.entity_id
_entity_poly.type
_entity_poly.pdbx_seq_one_letter_code
_entity_poly.pdbx_strand_id
1 'polypeptide(L)'
;MKKILVMVTIIEKLNFYGYDGEKCKRIGFCVGIDHAKYMAEEFNKRGIKSVCLTGGNSPEEREYYIKKLESDQDNLEVIFTVDIFNEGVDIPSINLVLMLRSTNYPIIFIQQLGRGLRKYENKEFLTVLDFIGNHNKAFLIAIALNGSRYYDKDSLKVAVVTQFASIPGCTNIQMDRISQERILDQLNEENFNSMKYLKEEYFEFKKMNGGKIPYLLMDYIKYDGSPDPLKFLSKEKTYIGFVVKMEKDDELKKLLEQEEFLKILKWLSRSLPIKRIYEFSILKYLLNNDEIDIKKAKSEILKYIDYVDDESVIHSLNCLNGSYYDSSELKNNVKCFELKDEVLSTTWDFKKVVHNKKYRVYIEDIINYGIVRYRKEF
;
A
#
# COMPACT_ATOMS: atom_id res chain seq x y z
N MET A 1 39.25 0.04 0.16
CA MET A 1 39.02 -0.23 1.59
C MET A 1 37.54 -0.35 1.99
N LYS A 2 36.67 0.67 1.75
CA LYS A 2 35.25 0.58 2.13
C LYS A 2 34.47 -0.61 1.54
N LYS A 3 34.66 -0.95 0.25
CA LYS A 3 33.97 -2.09 -0.40
C LYS A 3 34.33 -3.45 0.20
N ILE A 4 35.61 -3.63 0.58
CA ILE A 4 36.08 -4.86 1.20
C ILE A 4 35.46 -5.03 2.60
N LEU A 5 35.39 -3.96 3.39
CA LEU A 5 34.79 -3.97 4.72
C LEU A 5 33.30 -4.35 4.68
N VAL A 6 32.57 -3.81 3.72
CA VAL A 6 31.15 -4.14 3.52
C VAL A 6 30.98 -5.64 3.20
N MET A 7 31.82 -6.21 2.34
CA MET A 7 31.78 -7.63 1.99
C MET A 7 32.07 -8.53 3.20
N VAL A 8 33.05 -8.16 4.02
CA VAL A 8 33.38 -8.90 5.25
C VAL A 8 32.15 -8.90 6.17
N THR A 9 31.56 -7.74 6.40
CA THR A 9 30.35 -7.61 7.23
C THR A 9 29.20 -8.46 6.70
N ILE A 10 28.95 -8.50 5.38
CA ILE A 10 27.90 -9.33 4.79
C ILE A 10 28.15 -10.80 5.09
N ILE A 11 29.37 -11.30 4.86
CA ILE A 11 29.70 -12.71 5.11
C ILE A 11 29.62 -13.06 6.61
N GLU A 12 30.09 -12.18 7.49
CA GLU A 12 29.98 -12.37 8.94
C GLU A 12 28.51 -12.50 9.38
N LYS A 13 27.64 -11.62 8.87
CA LYS A 13 26.20 -11.67 9.18
C LYS A 13 25.52 -12.91 8.60
N LEU A 14 25.89 -13.33 7.39
CA LEU A 14 25.44 -14.58 6.79
C LEU A 14 25.77 -15.79 7.67
N ASN A 15 27.02 -15.87 8.16
CA ASN A 15 27.47 -16.95 9.01
C ASN A 15 26.82 -16.91 10.40
N PHE A 16 26.53 -15.71 10.92
CA PHE A 16 25.94 -15.53 12.23
C PHE A 16 24.46 -15.88 12.29
N TYR A 17 23.66 -15.40 11.32
CA TYR A 17 22.21 -15.63 11.32
C TYR A 17 21.81 -16.94 10.67
N GLY A 18 22.63 -17.48 9.75
CA GLY A 18 22.36 -18.73 9.08
C GLY A 18 21.12 -18.70 8.17
N TYR A 19 20.64 -19.88 7.85
CA TYR A 19 19.48 -20.12 7.01
C TYR A 19 18.78 -21.41 7.43
N ASP A 20 17.57 -21.62 6.98
CA ASP A 20 16.81 -22.83 7.21
C ASP A 20 17.09 -23.93 6.18
N GLY A 21 17.11 -25.20 6.61
CA GLY A 21 17.34 -26.35 5.75
C GLY A 21 18.82 -26.69 5.51
N GLU A 22 19.08 -27.73 4.70
CA GLU A 22 20.42 -28.29 4.48
C GLU A 22 21.24 -27.45 3.48
N LYS A 23 20.59 -26.93 2.43
CA LYS A 23 21.22 -26.10 1.40
C LYS A 23 20.77 -24.65 1.48
N CYS A 24 21.73 -23.73 1.40
CA CYS A 24 21.42 -22.33 1.30
C CYS A 24 20.96 -21.94 -0.12
N LYS A 25 19.76 -21.38 -0.22
CA LYS A 25 19.15 -20.90 -1.46
C LYS A 25 18.87 -19.41 -1.30
N ARG A 26 19.81 -18.58 -1.82
CA ARG A 26 19.83 -17.14 -1.57
C ARG A 26 19.43 -16.34 -2.79
N ILE A 27 18.73 -15.25 -2.54
CA ILE A 27 18.57 -14.18 -3.53
C ILE A 27 19.13 -12.87 -2.97
N GLY A 28 19.92 -12.14 -3.79
CA GLY A 28 20.47 -10.84 -3.44
C GLY A 28 19.95 -9.74 -4.35
N PHE A 29 19.21 -8.78 -3.79
CA PHE A 29 18.69 -7.63 -4.52
C PHE A 29 19.70 -6.49 -4.53
N CYS A 30 20.20 -6.12 -5.71
CA CYS A 30 21.24 -5.12 -5.89
C CYS A 30 20.71 -3.80 -6.49
N VAL A 31 21.47 -2.71 -6.26
CA VAL A 31 21.13 -1.35 -6.76
C VAL A 31 21.17 -1.26 -8.29
N GLY A 32 22.07 -2.00 -8.92
CA GLY A 32 22.26 -1.95 -10.36
C GLY A 32 23.08 -3.14 -10.86
N ILE A 33 23.16 -3.29 -12.19
CA ILE A 33 23.77 -4.44 -12.85
C ILE A 33 25.25 -4.60 -12.46
N ASP A 34 26.02 -3.51 -12.45
CA ASP A 34 27.44 -3.56 -12.08
C ASP A 34 27.62 -3.97 -10.61
N HIS A 35 26.69 -3.56 -9.72
CA HIS A 35 26.71 -4.01 -8.34
C HIS A 35 26.41 -5.51 -8.22
N ALA A 36 25.40 -6.01 -8.95
CA ALA A 36 25.05 -7.42 -8.94
C ALA A 36 26.19 -8.31 -9.48
N LYS A 37 26.86 -7.89 -10.57
CA LYS A 37 28.04 -8.55 -11.10
C LYS A 37 29.18 -8.58 -10.09
N TYR A 38 29.51 -7.42 -9.50
CA TYR A 38 30.53 -7.31 -8.47
C TYR A 38 30.27 -8.23 -7.29
N MET A 39 29.03 -8.29 -6.81
CA MET A 39 28.64 -9.17 -5.70
C MET A 39 28.81 -10.64 -6.06
N ALA A 40 28.39 -11.05 -7.26
CA ALA A 40 28.56 -12.42 -7.74
C ALA A 40 30.05 -12.81 -7.82
N GLU A 41 30.88 -11.94 -8.38
CA GLU A 41 32.33 -12.18 -8.45
C GLU A 41 32.99 -12.30 -7.06
N GLU A 42 32.64 -11.41 -6.15
CA GLU A 42 33.21 -11.41 -4.79
C GLU A 42 32.79 -12.61 -3.95
N PHE A 43 31.55 -13.11 -4.13
CA PHE A 43 31.07 -14.33 -3.50
C PHE A 43 31.79 -15.54 -4.08
N ASN A 44 31.93 -15.64 -5.40
CA ASN A 44 32.67 -16.72 -6.06
C ASN A 44 34.14 -16.78 -5.62
N LYS A 45 34.82 -15.63 -5.46
CA LYS A 45 36.19 -15.58 -4.92
C LYS A 45 36.32 -16.18 -3.52
N ARG A 46 35.22 -16.18 -2.75
CA ARG A 46 35.14 -16.74 -1.37
C ARG A 46 34.57 -18.14 -1.32
N GLY A 47 34.41 -18.79 -2.48
CA GLY A 47 33.94 -20.17 -2.58
C GLY A 47 32.43 -20.33 -2.55
N ILE A 48 31.65 -19.25 -2.46
CA ILE A 48 30.19 -19.26 -2.47
C ILE A 48 29.72 -19.11 -3.92
N LYS A 49 29.23 -20.20 -4.51
CA LYS A 49 28.82 -20.23 -5.91
C LYS A 49 27.65 -19.31 -6.18
N SER A 50 27.87 -18.33 -7.06
CA SER A 50 26.91 -17.27 -7.31
C SER A 50 26.86 -16.85 -8.77
N VAL A 51 25.69 -16.34 -9.21
CA VAL A 51 25.44 -15.82 -10.56
C VAL A 51 24.71 -14.47 -10.47
N CYS A 52 24.95 -13.64 -11.48
CA CYS A 52 24.20 -12.41 -11.68
C CYS A 52 23.15 -12.61 -12.79
N LEU A 53 21.89 -12.41 -12.48
CA LEU A 53 20.79 -12.39 -13.46
C LEU A 53 20.19 -11.00 -13.58
N THR A 54 20.01 -10.54 -14.82
CA THR A 54 19.50 -9.21 -15.15
C THR A 54 18.40 -9.26 -16.20
N GLY A 55 17.82 -8.12 -16.52
CA GLY A 55 16.86 -8.00 -17.62
C GLY A 55 17.40 -8.44 -18.99
N GLY A 56 18.73 -8.43 -19.19
CA GLY A 56 19.39 -8.89 -20.41
C GLY A 56 19.50 -10.41 -20.59
N ASN A 57 19.25 -11.20 -19.54
CA ASN A 57 19.26 -12.66 -19.65
C ASN A 57 17.94 -13.16 -20.26
N SER A 58 18.00 -14.20 -21.12
CA SER A 58 16.80 -14.80 -21.70
C SER A 58 15.93 -15.47 -20.63
N PRO A 59 14.63 -15.67 -20.89
CA PRO A 59 13.75 -16.42 -19.98
C PRO A 59 14.27 -17.82 -19.67
N GLU A 60 14.79 -18.52 -20.71
CA GLU A 60 15.35 -19.87 -20.61
C GLU A 60 16.60 -19.90 -19.73
N GLU A 61 17.48 -18.90 -19.86
CA GLU A 61 18.69 -18.77 -19.03
C GLU A 61 18.32 -18.53 -17.57
N ARG A 62 17.32 -17.67 -17.32
CA ARG A 62 16.81 -17.42 -15.96
C ARG A 62 16.25 -18.68 -15.33
N GLU A 63 15.40 -19.40 -16.05
CA GLU A 63 14.81 -20.66 -15.60
C GLU A 63 15.88 -21.72 -15.30
N TYR A 64 16.91 -21.80 -16.14
CA TYR A 64 18.05 -22.70 -15.93
C TYR A 64 18.74 -22.46 -14.59
N TYR A 65 19.10 -21.20 -14.29
CA TYR A 65 19.76 -20.87 -13.02
C TYR A 65 18.83 -20.98 -11.81
N ILE A 66 17.55 -20.73 -11.97
CA ILE A 66 16.56 -20.96 -10.92
C ILE A 66 16.50 -22.44 -10.57
N LYS A 67 16.37 -23.34 -11.55
CA LYS A 67 16.39 -24.80 -11.32
C LYS A 67 17.68 -25.26 -10.65
N LYS A 68 18.81 -24.66 -10.99
CA LYS A 68 20.09 -24.95 -10.31
C LYS A 68 20.09 -24.50 -8.85
N LEU A 69 19.55 -23.33 -8.55
CA LEU A 69 19.44 -22.86 -7.17
C LEU A 69 18.52 -23.76 -6.34
N GLU A 70 17.41 -24.20 -6.92
CA GLU A 70 16.44 -25.08 -6.27
C GLU A 70 16.93 -26.50 -6.05
N SER A 71 17.77 -27.02 -6.97
CA SER A 71 18.32 -28.38 -6.89
C SER A 71 19.29 -28.51 -5.72
N ASP A 72 19.08 -29.50 -4.85
CA ASP A 72 19.99 -29.80 -3.75
C ASP A 72 21.30 -30.48 -4.20
N GLN A 73 21.34 -30.96 -5.44
CA GLN A 73 22.52 -31.58 -6.03
C GLN A 73 23.46 -30.58 -6.76
N ASP A 74 22.98 -29.39 -7.09
CA ASP A 74 23.80 -28.32 -7.69
C ASP A 74 24.46 -27.47 -6.59
N ASN A 75 25.61 -26.92 -6.89
CA ASN A 75 26.37 -26.13 -5.94
C ASN A 75 26.09 -24.61 -6.02
N LEU A 76 25.15 -24.18 -6.84
CA LEU A 76 24.73 -22.78 -6.89
C LEU A 76 23.99 -22.41 -5.61
N GLU A 77 24.44 -21.35 -4.93
CA GLU A 77 23.90 -20.92 -3.65
C GLU A 77 23.25 -19.52 -3.71
N VAL A 78 23.67 -18.68 -4.64
CA VAL A 78 23.21 -17.28 -4.68
C VAL A 78 22.89 -16.82 -6.11
N ILE A 79 21.74 -16.17 -6.27
CA ILE A 79 21.43 -15.37 -7.45
C ILE A 79 21.41 -13.90 -7.05
N PHE A 80 22.32 -13.08 -7.59
CA PHE A 80 22.24 -11.62 -7.48
C PHE A 80 21.45 -11.05 -8.64
N THR A 81 20.57 -10.10 -8.35
CA THR A 81 19.62 -9.59 -9.34
C THR A 81 19.32 -8.10 -9.18
N VAL A 82 18.81 -7.50 -10.26
CA VAL A 82 18.27 -6.14 -10.29
C VAL A 82 16.91 -6.18 -10.99
N ASP A 83 15.86 -5.84 -10.27
CA ASP A 83 14.46 -5.65 -10.73
C ASP A 83 13.75 -6.83 -11.42
N ILE A 84 14.45 -7.83 -11.97
CA ILE A 84 13.82 -8.94 -12.73
C ILE A 84 12.95 -9.87 -11.87
N PHE A 85 13.15 -9.89 -10.57
CA PHE A 85 12.33 -10.64 -9.63
C PHE A 85 11.23 -9.77 -8.97
N ASN A 86 10.97 -8.56 -9.46
CA ASN A 86 9.86 -7.74 -8.99
C ASN A 86 8.51 -8.26 -9.54
N GLU A 87 8.51 -8.91 -10.72
CA GLU A 87 7.32 -9.48 -11.35
C GLU A 87 7.61 -10.87 -11.93
N GLY A 88 6.69 -11.82 -11.72
CA GLY A 88 6.56 -13.07 -12.49
C GLY A 88 7.48 -14.23 -12.13
N VAL A 89 8.54 -14.09 -11.35
CA VAL A 89 9.40 -15.21 -10.95
C VAL A 89 9.11 -15.59 -9.50
N ASP A 90 8.75 -16.84 -9.28
CA ASP A 90 8.45 -17.43 -8.00
C ASP A 90 9.46 -18.53 -7.66
N ILE A 91 10.16 -18.39 -6.53
CA ILE A 91 11.12 -19.39 -6.04
C ILE A 91 10.80 -19.67 -4.57
N PRO A 92 9.80 -20.50 -4.26
CA PRO A 92 9.37 -20.76 -2.88
C PRO A 92 10.45 -21.37 -2.00
N SER A 93 11.42 -22.06 -2.61
CA SER A 93 12.53 -22.72 -1.93
C SER A 93 13.59 -21.76 -1.34
N ILE A 94 13.53 -20.44 -1.65
CA ILE A 94 14.45 -19.45 -1.08
C ILE A 94 14.34 -19.43 0.45
N ASN A 95 15.47 -19.61 1.13
CA ASN A 95 15.57 -19.60 2.60
C ASN A 95 16.41 -18.44 3.15
N LEU A 96 17.03 -17.62 2.25
CA LEU A 96 17.74 -16.42 2.66
C LEU A 96 17.64 -15.31 1.60
N VAL A 97 17.32 -14.08 2.04
CA VAL A 97 17.25 -12.89 1.20
C VAL A 97 18.29 -11.87 1.67
N LEU A 98 19.06 -11.34 0.72
CA LEU A 98 19.98 -10.23 0.93
C LEU A 98 19.43 -8.96 0.28
N MET A 99 19.08 -7.99 1.11
CA MET A 99 18.68 -6.67 0.67
C MET A 99 19.92 -5.77 0.61
N LEU A 100 20.53 -5.67 -0.58
CA LEU A 100 21.75 -4.90 -0.83
C LEU A 100 21.47 -3.60 -1.59
N ARG A 101 20.21 -3.26 -1.73
CA ARG A 101 19.74 -2.00 -2.27
C ARG A 101 18.82 -1.31 -1.29
N SER A 102 18.84 0.01 -1.38
CA SER A 102 17.79 0.77 -0.72
C SER A 102 16.45 0.49 -1.36
N THR A 103 15.52 0.22 -0.52
CA THR A 103 14.13 0.17 -0.94
C THR A 103 13.56 1.58 -0.82
N ASN A 104 13.39 2.25 -1.96
CA ASN A 104 12.74 3.56 -1.98
C ASN A 104 11.22 3.47 -1.74
N TYR A 105 10.67 2.25 -1.66
CA TYR A 105 9.23 2.02 -1.58
C TYR A 105 8.91 0.82 -0.71
N PRO A 106 8.09 1.00 0.33
CA PRO A 106 7.68 -0.06 1.26
C PRO A 106 7.11 -1.29 0.55
N ILE A 107 6.34 -1.08 -0.50
CA ILE A 107 5.67 -2.14 -1.24
C ILE A 107 6.63 -3.04 -2.02
N ILE A 108 7.71 -2.48 -2.60
CA ILE A 108 8.74 -3.29 -3.28
C ILE A 108 9.46 -4.18 -2.27
N PHE A 109 9.73 -3.66 -1.07
CA PHE A 109 10.31 -4.43 0.03
C PHE A 109 9.42 -5.62 0.39
N ILE A 110 8.13 -5.39 0.62
CA ILE A 110 7.16 -6.44 0.94
C ILE A 110 7.00 -7.44 -0.20
N GLN A 111 6.98 -7.00 -1.46
CA GLN A 111 6.92 -7.91 -2.60
C GLN A 111 8.15 -8.80 -2.72
N GLN A 112 9.33 -8.25 -2.44
CA GLN A 112 10.58 -9.02 -2.44
C GLN A 112 10.61 -10.04 -1.30
N LEU A 113 10.16 -9.66 -0.09
CA LEU A 113 10.01 -10.56 1.04
C LEU A 113 8.97 -11.65 0.78
N GLY A 114 7.81 -11.28 0.25
CA GLY A 114 6.67 -12.17 0.02
C GLY A 114 7.01 -13.38 -0.86
N ARG A 115 8.00 -13.26 -1.75
CA ARG A 115 8.46 -14.38 -2.57
C ARG A 115 9.19 -15.45 -1.76
N GLY A 116 10.01 -15.04 -0.80
CA GLY A 116 10.67 -15.96 0.12
C GLY A 116 9.80 -16.43 1.29
N LEU A 117 8.66 -15.76 1.56
CA LEU A 117 7.76 -16.14 2.66
C LEU A 117 6.76 -17.23 2.27
N ARG A 118 6.75 -17.70 1.01
CA ARG A 118 5.89 -18.81 0.59
C ARG A 118 6.29 -20.10 1.29
N LYS A 119 5.26 -20.90 1.62
CA LYS A 119 5.48 -22.23 2.18
C LYS A 119 6.14 -23.13 1.14
N TYR A 120 7.17 -23.86 1.58
CA TYR A 120 7.86 -24.86 0.80
C TYR A 120 8.15 -26.06 1.69
N GLU A 121 8.27 -27.27 1.10
CA GLU A 121 8.56 -28.49 1.84
C GLU A 121 9.89 -28.37 2.58
N ASN A 122 9.92 -28.73 3.85
CA ASN A 122 11.09 -28.64 4.72
C ASN A 122 11.65 -27.23 4.95
N LYS A 123 10.83 -26.18 4.75
CA LYS A 123 11.20 -24.81 5.06
C LYS A 123 10.29 -24.25 6.16
N GLU A 124 10.88 -23.95 7.32
CA GLU A 124 10.17 -23.41 8.49
C GLU A 124 10.22 -21.89 8.55
N PHE A 125 11.36 -21.29 8.14
CA PHE A 125 11.52 -19.82 8.17
C PHE A 125 12.36 -19.29 7.00
N LEU A 126 12.31 -17.98 6.84
CA LEU A 126 13.13 -17.21 5.91
C LEU A 126 14.03 -16.26 6.69
N THR A 127 15.32 -16.32 6.46
CA THR A 127 16.26 -15.30 6.96
C THR A 127 16.31 -14.13 5.98
N VAL A 128 16.13 -12.91 6.49
CA VAL A 128 16.27 -11.68 5.69
C VAL A 128 17.35 -10.81 6.32
N LEU A 129 18.38 -10.50 5.56
CA LEU A 129 19.44 -9.59 5.96
C LEU A 129 19.33 -8.30 5.14
N ASP A 130 18.96 -7.24 5.83
CA ASP A 130 18.86 -5.91 5.23
C ASP A 130 20.04 -5.05 5.69
N PHE A 131 20.83 -4.62 4.72
CA PHE A 131 21.98 -3.75 4.95
C PHE A 131 21.57 -2.29 4.74
N ILE A 132 20.95 -1.72 5.78
CA ILE A 132 20.56 -0.32 5.83
C ILE A 132 21.83 0.55 5.77
N GLY A 133 22.28 0.85 4.56
CA GLY A 133 23.44 1.70 4.33
C GLY A 133 23.18 3.18 4.66
N ASN A 134 23.92 4.10 4.06
CA ASN A 134 23.69 5.56 4.16
C ASN A 134 22.43 5.99 3.39
N HIS A 135 21.28 5.44 3.74
CA HIS A 135 20.01 5.72 3.07
C HIS A 135 19.30 6.93 3.64
N ASN A 136 18.93 7.85 2.74
CA ASN A 136 18.15 9.04 3.09
C ASN A 136 16.69 8.73 3.43
N LYS A 137 16.25 7.48 3.28
CA LYS A 137 14.85 7.04 3.51
C LYS A 137 14.79 5.66 4.19
N ALA A 138 15.68 5.37 5.13
CA ALA A 138 15.65 4.10 5.87
C ALA A 138 14.34 3.89 6.65
N PHE A 139 13.63 4.96 7.00
CA PHE A 139 12.31 4.92 7.64
C PHE A 139 11.24 4.20 6.79
N LEU A 140 11.41 4.09 5.47
CA LEU A 140 10.48 3.35 4.61
C LEU A 140 10.43 1.86 4.93
N ILE A 141 11.52 1.30 5.46
CA ILE A 141 11.56 -0.08 5.95
C ILE A 141 10.64 -0.21 7.18
N ALA A 142 10.64 0.78 8.06
CA ALA A 142 9.73 0.79 9.21
C ALA A 142 8.25 0.82 8.78
N ILE A 143 7.92 1.60 7.76
CA ILE A 143 6.58 1.62 7.17
C ILE A 143 6.22 0.25 6.56
N ALA A 144 7.14 -0.36 5.83
CA ALA A 144 6.94 -1.67 5.22
C ALA A 144 6.69 -2.76 6.28
N LEU A 145 7.52 -2.81 7.31
CA LEU A 145 7.42 -3.78 8.41
C LEU A 145 6.18 -3.56 9.27
N ASN A 146 5.71 -2.33 9.41
CA ASN A 146 4.47 -2.03 10.15
C ASN A 146 3.23 -2.68 9.53
N GLY A 147 3.27 -3.01 8.24
CA GLY A 147 2.23 -3.76 7.54
C GLY A 147 0.91 -2.99 7.31
N SER A 148 0.71 -1.85 7.95
CA SER A 148 -0.47 -1.00 7.79
C SER A 148 -0.18 0.20 6.89
N ARG A 149 -1.10 0.50 5.98
CA ARG A 149 -1.08 1.76 5.22
C ARG A 149 -1.52 2.96 6.06
N TYR A 150 -2.15 2.69 7.20
CA TYR A 150 -2.64 3.68 8.15
C TYR A 150 -1.66 3.77 9.32
N TYR A 151 -0.65 4.60 9.19
CA TYR A 151 0.38 4.79 10.20
C TYR A 151 0.55 6.27 10.52
N ASP A 152 0.92 6.54 11.74
CA ASP A 152 1.39 7.83 12.21
C ASP A 152 2.86 7.75 12.65
N LYS A 153 3.49 8.91 12.89
CA LYS A 153 4.89 8.95 13.28
C LYS A 153 5.16 8.26 14.62
N ASP A 154 4.26 8.41 15.57
CA ASP A 154 4.50 7.95 16.93
C ASP A 154 4.34 6.45 17.01
N SER A 155 3.32 5.87 16.34
CA SER A 155 3.19 4.42 16.22
C SER A 155 4.40 3.77 15.53
N LEU A 156 4.93 4.39 14.47
CA LEU A 156 6.14 3.89 13.80
C LEU A 156 7.38 3.97 14.72
N LYS A 157 7.55 5.04 15.49
CA LYS A 157 8.66 5.16 16.44
C LYS A 157 8.57 4.07 17.51
N VAL A 158 7.38 3.84 18.07
CA VAL A 158 7.17 2.76 19.04
C VAL A 158 7.52 1.42 18.42
N ALA A 159 7.05 1.13 17.20
CA ALA A 159 7.37 -0.11 16.50
C ALA A 159 8.88 -0.30 16.30
N VAL A 160 9.61 0.75 15.90
CA VAL A 160 11.08 0.70 15.74
C VAL A 160 11.78 0.48 17.07
N VAL A 161 11.40 1.18 18.14
CA VAL A 161 12.01 1.02 19.47
C VAL A 161 11.78 -0.38 20.05
N THR A 162 10.59 -0.93 19.86
CA THR A 162 10.22 -2.27 20.30
C THR A 162 10.66 -3.37 19.32
N GLN A 163 11.41 -3.01 18.26
CA GLN A 163 11.82 -3.93 17.19
C GLN A 163 10.64 -4.73 16.63
N PHE A 164 9.50 -4.06 16.45
CA PHE A 164 8.27 -4.64 15.91
C PHE A 164 7.73 -5.84 16.70
N ALA A 165 7.88 -5.83 18.02
CA ALA A 165 7.43 -6.92 18.90
C ALA A 165 5.92 -7.23 18.80
N SER A 166 5.11 -6.34 18.22
CA SER A 166 3.67 -6.53 18.01
C SER A 166 3.32 -7.29 16.72
N ILE A 167 4.30 -7.62 15.86
CA ILE A 167 4.01 -8.38 14.64
C ILE A 167 3.57 -9.79 15.03
N PRO A 168 2.40 -10.24 14.56
CA PRO A 168 1.89 -11.56 14.90
C PRO A 168 2.73 -12.69 14.26
N GLY A 169 2.75 -13.85 14.92
CA GLY A 169 3.42 -15.06 14.43
C GLY A 169 4.85 -15.23 14.93
N CYS A 170 5.66 -15.99 14.19
CA CYS A 170 7.03 -16.34 14.53
C CYS A 170 8.06 -15.32 13.99
N THR A 171 7.65 -14.14 13.62
CA THR A 171 8.53 -13.12 13.05
C THR A 171 9.40 -12.50 14.14
N ASN A 172 10.72 -12.54 13.96
CA ASN A 172 11.69 -11.90 14.83
C ASN A 172 12.48 -10.86 14.04
N ILE A 173 12.41 -9.59 14.45
CA ILE A 173 13.11 -8.48 13.81
C ILE A 173 14.16 -7.97 14.79
N GLN A 174 15.40 -7.90 14.33
CA GLN A 174 16.51 -7.34 15.09
C GLN A 174 17.13 -6.19 14.30
N MET A 175 17.28 -5.06 14.95
CA MET A 175 17.96 -3.88 14.41
C MET A 175 19.19 -3.57 15.23
N ASP A 176 20.32 -3.29 14.57
CA ASP A 176 21.45 -2.73 15.28
C ASP A 176 21.13 -1.29 15.73
N ARG A 177 21.82 -0.86 16.78
CA ARG A 177 21.56 0.44 17.42
C ARG A 177 21.71 1.62 16.45
N ILE A 178 22.72 1.58 15.58
CA ILE A 178 22.98 2.67 14.62
C ILE A 178 21.85 2.78 13.61
N SER A 179 21.38 1.64 13.08
CA SER A 179 20.24 1.59 12.17
C SER A 179 18.95 2.09 12.82
N GLN A 180 18.71 1.68 14.08
CA GLN A 180 17.54 2.11 14.84
C GLN A 180 17.54 3.63 15.08
N GLU A 181 18.65 4.18 15.59
CA GLU A 181 18.81 5.63 15.81
C GLU A 181 18.59 6.42 14.50
N ARG A 182 19.16 5.97 13.40
CA ARG A 182 19.00 6.62 12.08
C ARG A 182 17.56 6.62 11.59
N ILE A 183 16.85 5.51 11.73
CA ILE A 183 15.43 5.43 11.34
C ILE A 183 14.60 6.39 12.20
N LEU A 184 14.86 6.45 13.51
CA LEU A 184 14.16 7.36 14.42
C LEU A 184 14.41 8.84 14.07
N ASP A 185 15.65 9.20 13.75
CA ASP A 185 16.00 10.57 13.34
C ASP A 185 15.27 10.94 12.04
N GLN A 186 15.29 10.08 11.05
CA GLN A 186 14.58 10.30 9.79
C GLN A 186 13.06 10.38 9.98
N LEU A 187 12.46 9.55 10.84
CA LEU A 187 11.04 9.65 11.18
C LEU A 187 10.71 10.99 11.84
N ASN A 188 11.61 11.55 12.65
CA ASN A 188 11.43 12.86 13.26
C ASN A 188 11.41 13.99 12.23
N GLU A 189 12.30 13.93 11.24
CA GLU A 189 12.47 14.96 10.22
C GLU A 189 11.42 14.89 9.09
N GLU A 190 10.93 13.68 8.74
CA GLU A 190 10.04 13.50 7.58
C GLU A 190 8.65 14.09 7.82
N ASN A 191 8.11 14.75 6.81
CA ASN A 191 6.73 15.25 6.80
C ASN A 191 5.89 14.44 5.80
N PHE A 192 5.24 13.37 6.28
CA PHE A 192 4.39 12.48 5.49
C PHE A 192 3.19 13.16 4.81
N ASN A 193 2.86 14.37 5.26
CA ASN A 193 1.80 15.18 4.66
C ASN A 193 2.36 16.29 3.76
N SER A 194 3.66 16.35 3.50
CA SER A 194 4.20 17.32 2.55
C SER A 194 3.76 17.00 1.12
N MET A 195 3.53 18.04 0.30
CA MET A 195 3.19 17.83 -1.12
C MET A 195 4.31 17.10 -1.87
N LYS A 196 5.57 17.30 -1.47
CA LYS A 196 6.72 16.60 -2.04
C LYS A 196 6.62 15.10 -1.78
N TYR A 197 6.39 14.70 -0.52
CA TYR A 197 6.26 13.30 -0.13
C TYR A 197 5.08 12.62 -0.83
N LEU A 198 3.91 13.26 -0.82
CA LEU A 198 2.70 12.73 -1.46
C LEU A 198 2.84 12.58 -2.98
N LYS A 199 3.54 13.52 -3.63
CA LYS A 199 3.85 13.43 -5.05
C LYS A 199 4.76 12.24 -5.36
N GLU A 200 5.78 12.02 -4.55
CA GLU A 200 6.67 10.86 -4.69
C GLU A 200 5.90 9.55 -4.51
N GLU A 201 5.08 9.40 -3.45
CA GLU A 201 4.23 8.24 -3.22
C GLU A 201 3.27 7.95 -4.40
N TYR A 202 2.66 9.00 -4.95
CA TYR A 202 1.75 8.87 -6.08
C TYR A 202 2.44 8.33 -7.34
N PHE A 203 3.57 8.93 -7.74
CA PHE A 203 4.27 8.52 -8.96
C PHE A 203 4.89 7.14 -8.83
N GLU A 204 5.30 6.75 -7.65
CA GLU A 204 5.80 5.40 -7.42
C GLU A 204 4.67 4.37 -7.49
N PHE A 205 3.54 4.66 -6.87
CA PHE A 205 2.38 3.81 -7.00
C PHE A 205 1.95 3.68 -8.48
N LYS A 206 1.94 4.78 -9.24
CA LYS A 206 1.69 4.74 -10.68
C LYS A 206 2.67 3.84 -11.42
N LYS A 207 3.98 3.96 -11.14
CA LYS A 207 5.01 3.10 -11.73
C LYS A 207 4.75 1.62 -11.44
N MET A 208 4.38 1.29 -10.21
CA MET A 208 4.02 -0.08 -9.80
C MET A 208 2.77 -0.59 -10.47
N ASN A 209 1.82 0.27 -10.76
CA ASN A 209 0.59 -0.04 -11.50
C ASN A 209 0.85 -0.13 -13.03
N GLY A 210 2.10 -0.45 -13.43
CA GLY A 210 2.50 -0.55 -14.84
C GLY A 210 2.44 0.76 -15.60
N GLY A 211 2.63 1.91 -14.95
CA GLY A 211 2.54 3.25 -15.52
C GLY A 211 1.11 3.76 -15.71
N LYS A 212 0.11 2.97 -15.37
CA LYS A 212 -1.30 3.37 -15.45
C LYS A 212 -1.63 4.39 -14.37
N ILE A 213 -2.31 5.46 -14.76
CA ILE A 213 -2.78 6.50 -13.84
C ILE A 213 -3.82 5.86 -12.90
N PRO A 214 -3.65 5.95 -11.57
CA PRO A 214 -4.66 5.50 -10.62
C PRO A 214 -5.77 6.55 -10.52
N TYR A 215 -6.79 6.44 -11.36
CA TYR A 215 -7.90 7.40 -11.39
C TYR A 215 -8.85 7.25 -10.20
N LEU A 216 -8.86 6.09 -9.55
CA LEU A 216 -9.83 5.72 -8.54
C LEU A 216 -9.14 5.40 -7.19
N LEU A 217 -9.82 5.69 -6.08
CA LEU A 217 -9.39 5.30 -4.74
C LEU A 217 -9.27 3.78 -4.61
N MET A 218 -10.17 3.05 -5.27
CA MET A 218 -10.18 1.59 -5.27
C MET A 218 -8.95 0.99 -5.96
N ASP A 219 -8.21 1.74 -6.79
CA ASP A 219 -6.97 1.26 -7.39
C ASP A 219 -5.90 0.96 -6.33
N TYR A 220 -5.90 1.71 -5.23
CA TYR A 220 -4.98 1.51 -4.10
C TYR A 220 -5.32 0.28 -3.25
N ILE A 221 -6.55 -0.21 -3.29
CA ILE A 221 -6.96 -1.39 -2.53
C ILE A 221 -6.39 -2.70 -3.11
N LYS A 222 -6.09 -2.71 -4.39
CA LYS A 222 -5.62 -3.90 -5.13
C LYS A 222 -4.25 -4.41 -4.68
N TYR A 223 -3.44 -3.54 -4.06
CA TYR A 223 -2.07 -3.87 -3.69
C TYR A 223 -1.84 -3.66 -2.19
N ASP A 224 -1.36 -4.68 -1.50
CA ASP A 224 -0.91 -4.53 -0.12
C ASP A 224 0.32 -3.61 -0.06
N GLY A 225 0.37 -2.74 0.95
CA GLY A 225 1.43 -1.74 1.08
C GLY A 225 1.30 -0.50 0.17
N SER A 226 0.20 -0.37 -0.61
CA SER A 226 -0.08 0.89 -1.34
C SER A 226 -0.28 2.05 -0.37
N PRO A 227 0.04 3.30 -0.76
CA PRO A 227 -0.19 4.45 0.10
C PRO A 227 -1.67 4.63 0.42
N ASP A 228 -1.97 5.24 1.58
CA ASP A 228 -3.35 5.63 1.92
C ASP A 228 -3.80 6.80 1.04
N PRO A 229 -4.77 6.60 0.13
CA PRO A 229 -5.20 7.66 -0.77
C PRO A 229 -5.91 8.83 -0.06
N LEU A 230 -6.34 8.67 1.20
CA LEU A 230 -6.91 9.78 1.98
C LEU A 230 -5.90 10.88 2.28
N LYS A 231 -4.60 10.56 2.31
CA LYS A 231 -3.54 11.57 2.45
C LYS A 231 -3.55 12.58 1.28
N PHE A 232 -3.89 12.11 0.08
CA PHE A 232 -3.98 12.98 -1.11
C PHE A 232 -5.19 13.92 -1.03
N LEU A 233 -6.31 13.47 -0.46
CA LEU A 233 -7.51 14.29 -0.23
C LEU A 233 -7.22 15.48 0.68
N SER A 234 -6.31 15.35 1.63
CA SER A 234 -5.95 16.42 2.56
C SER A 234 -5.40 17.67 1.86
N LYS A 235 -4.95 17.55 0.61
CA LYS A 235 -4.34 18.65 -0.18
C LYS A 235 -5.28 19.31 -1.17
N GLU A 236 -6.20 18.54 -1.79
CA GLU A 236 -7.02 19.04 -2.92
C GLU A 236 -8.52 18.85 -2.69
N LYS A 237 -8.95 18.51 -1.47
CA LYS A 237 -10.36 18.30 -1.07
C LYS A 237 -11.08 17.16 -1.81
N THR A 238 -10.56 16.70 -2.96
CA THR A 238 -11.02 15.53 -3.72
C THR A 238 -9.84 14.77 -4.29
N TYR A 239 -9.94 13.45 -4.39
CA TYR A 239 -8.86 12.64 -4.96
C TYR A 239 -8.62 12.97 -6.44
N ILE A 240 -9.69 13.08 -7.23
CA ILE A 240 -9.58 13.45 -8.65
C ILE A 240 -8.93 14.84 -8.85
N GLY A 241 -9.17 15.79 -7.94
CA GLY A 241 -8.47 17.08 -7.93
C GLY A 241 -6.97 16.94 -7.76
N PHE A 242 -6.55 16.03 -6.90
CA PHE A 242 -5.13 15.70 -6.75
C PHE A 242 -4.56 15.05 -8.02
N VAL A 243 -5.28 14.09 -8.64
CA VAL A 243 -4.86 13.46 -9.91
C VAL A 243 -4.69 14.49 -11.03
N VAL A 244 -5.66 15.40 -11.21
CA VAL A 244 -5.58 16.50 -12.18
C VAL A 244 -4.32 17.33 -11.99
N LYS A 245 -3.96 17.63 -10.75
CA LYS A 245 -2.76 18.40 -10.44
C LYS A 245 -1.47 17.64 -10.73
N MET A 246 -1.44 16.32 -10.52
CA MET A 246 -0.26 15.49 -10.77
C MET A 246 -0.05 15.22 -12.27
N GLU A 247 -1.10 14.89 -12.98
CA GLU A 247 -1.06 14.45 -14.38
C GLU A 247 -1.26 15.61 -15.39
N LYS A 248 -1.76 16.76 -14.92
CA LYS A 248 -2.17 17.89 -15.78
C LYS A 248 -3.19 17.49 -16.84
N ASP A 249 -4.15 16.65 -16.44
CA ASP A 249 -5.18 16.09 -17.32
C ASP A 249 -6.29 17.10 -17.56
N ASP A 250 -6.35 17.63 -18.79
CA ASP A 250 -7.33 18.66 -19.17
C ASP A 250 -8.76 18.10 -19.28
N GLU A 251 -8.95 16.82 -19.58
CA GLU A 251 -10.29 16.22 -19.63
C GLU A 251 -10.88 16.08 -18.21
N LEU A 252 -10.08 15.61 -17.26
CA LEU A 252 -10.50 15.56 -15.87
C LEU A 252 -10.70 16.95 -15.27
N LYS A 253 -9.88 17.92 -15.68
CA LYS A 253 -10.05 19.31 -15.25
C LYS A 253 -11.41 19.86 -15.68
N LYS A 254 -11.81 19.67 -16.94
CA LYS A 254 -13.14 20.04 -17.45
C LYS A 254 -14.28 19.35 -16.71
N LEU A 255 -14.07 18.08 -16.29
CA LEU A 255 -15.05 17.34 -15.49
C LEU A 255 -15.28 18.05 -14.14
N LEU A 256 -14.22 18.54 -13.49
CA LEU A 256 -14.29 19.24 -12.21
C LEU A 256 -14.84 20.69 -12.31
N GLU A 257 -15.01 21.24 -13.51
CA GLU A 257 -15.67 22.53 -13.74
C GLU A 257 -17.19 22.45 -13.56
N GLN A 258 -17.76 21.23 -13.50
CA GLN A 258 -19.19 21.02 -13.24
C GLN A 258 -19.47 21.17 -11.73
N GLU A 259 -20.13 22.27 -11.39
CA GLU A 259 -20.26 22.73 -10.01
C GLU A 259 -21.00 21.72 -9.10
N GLU A 260 -22.13 21.19 -9.56
CA GLU A 260 -22.92 20.22 -8.77
C GLU A 260 -22.13 18.93 -8.52
N PHE A 261 -21.47 18.41 -9.56
CA PHE A 261 -20.62 17.23 -9.43
C PHE A 261 -19.48 17.47 -8.44
N LEU A 262 -18.76 18.57 -8.54
CA LEU A 262 -17.65 18.91 -7.65
C LEU A 262 -18.11 19.08 -6.19
N LYS A 263 -19.27 19.68 -5.96
CA LYS A 263 -19.86 19.83 -4.62
C LYS A 263 -20.17 18.45 -4.01
N ILE A 264 -20.79 17.54 -4.77
CA ILE A 264 -21.09 16.18 -4.32
C ILE A 264 -19.80 15.42 -4.02
N LEU A 265 -18.79 15.48 -4.89
CA LEU A 265 -17.49 14.85 -4.65
C LEU A 265 -16.82 15.36 -3.37
N LYS A 266 -16.81 16.67 -3.16
CA LYS A 266 -16.22 17.26 -1.93
C LYS A 266 -16.96 16.81 -0.68
N TRP A 267 -18.29 16.74 -0.74
CA TRP A 267 -19.11 16.29 0.36
C TRP A 267 -18.82 14.82 0.70
N LEU A 268 -18.83 13.93 -0.29
CA LEU A 268 -18.48 12.51 -0.10
C LEU A 268 -17.05 12.32 0.41
N SER A 269 -16.09 13.08 -0.14
CA SER A 269 -14.68 12.99 0.25
C SER A 269 -14.46 13.38 1.72
N ARG A 270 -15.22 14.33 2.25
CA ARG A 270 -15.18 14.71 3.68
C ARG A 270 -15.69 13.59 4.59
N SER A 271 -16.60 12.76 4.09
CA SER A 271 -17.18 11.65 4.84
C SER A 271 -16.25 10.44 4.97
N LEU A 272 -15.23 10.31 4.08
CA LEU A 272 -14.32 9.17 4.07
C LEU A 272 -13.47 8.98 5.34
N PRO A 273 -12.93 10.03 5.98
CA PRO A 273 -12.19 9.89 7.24
C PRO A 273 -13.06 9.45 8.42
N ILE A 274 -14.35 9.67 8.32
CA ILE A 274 -15.33 9.24 9.33
C ILE A 274 -15.58 7.76 9.06
N LYS A 275 -15.04 6.88 9.88
CA LYS A 275 -15.13 5.43 9.74
C LYS A 275 -16.55 4.94 10.02
N ARG A 276 -17.49 5.18 9.09
CA ARG A 276 -18.91 4.80 9.22
C ARG A 276 -19.38 4.09 7.97
N ILE A 277 -19.70 2.82 8.15
CA ILE A 277 -20.22 1.99 7.07
C ILE A 277 -21.69 2.30 6.76
N TYR A 278 -22.42 2.86 7.74
CA TYR A 278 -23.87 3.04 7.65
C TYR A 278 -24.26 3.93 6.49
N GLU A 279 -23.74 5.14 6.46
CA GLU A 279 -24.05 6.11 5.41
C GLU A 279 -23.58 5.61 4.03
N PHE A 280 -22.40 4.98 3.93
CA PHE A 280 -21.94 4.44 2.66
C PHE A 280 -22.77 3.28 2.14
N SER A 281 -23.33 2.44 3.02
CA SER A 281 -24.25 1.36 2.66
C SER A 281 -25.57 1.90 2.11
N ILE A 282 -26.14 2.91 2.78
CA ILE A 282 -27.35 3.61 2.36
C ILE A 282 -27.11 4.32 1.01
N LEU A 283 -25.99 5.05 0.86
CA LEU A 283 -25.62 5.72 -0.38
C LEU A 283 -25.47 4.75 -1.54
N LYS A 284 -24.87 3.57 -1.30
CA LYS A 284 -24.72 2.55 -2.33
C LYS A 284 -26.07 2.04 -2.86
N TYR A 285 -27.05 1.91 -2.00
CA TYR A 285 -28.42 1.57 -2.39
C TYR A 285 -29.07 2.70 -3.19
N LEU A 286 -28.92 3.94 -2.74
CA LEU A 286 -29.51 5.14 -3.38
C LEU A 286 -28.87 5.52 -4.72
N LEU A 287 -27.75 4.91 -5.10
CA LEU A 287 -27.22 5.06 -6.48
C LEU A 287 -28.15 4.48 -7.55
N ASN A 288 -29.00 3.53 -7.18
CA ASN A 288 -29.90 2.81 -8.10
C ASN A 288 -31.38 2.93 -7.72
N ASN A 289 -31.68 3.60 -6.61
CA ASN A 289 -33.04 3.71 -6.05
C ASN A 289 -33.29 5.15 -5.62
N ASP A 290 -34.52 5.58 -5.71
CA ASP A 290 -34.90 6.97 -5.45
C ASP A 290 -35.12 7.29 -3.98
N GLU A 291 -35.43 6.27 -3.17
CA GLU A 291 -35.79 6.43 -1.78
C GLU A 291 -35.41 5.21 -0.94
N ILE A 292 -35.31 5.40 0.36
CA ILE A 292 -35.02 4.34 1.33
C ILE A 292 -35.71 4.65 2.66
N ASP A 293 -36.42 3.69 3.22
CA ASP A 293 -36.98 3.74 4.56
C ASP A 293 -36.02 3.15 5.61
N ILE A 294 -36.36 3.27 6.91
CA ILE A 294 -35.57 2.75 8.03
C ILE A 294 -35.33 1.25 7.90
N LYS A 295 -36.37 0.47 7.56
CA LYS A 295 -36.25 -0.99 7.48
C LYS A 295 -35.29 -1.41 6.37
N LYS A 296 -35.43 -0.77 5.22
CA LYS A 296 -34.54 -1.02 4.08
C LYS A 296 -33.13 -0.54 4.36
N ALA A 297 -32.95 0.63 4.97
CA ALA A 297 -31.64 1.15 5.37
C ALA A 297 -30.95 0.18 6.34
N LYS A 298 -31.64 -0.32 7.35
CA LYS A 298 -31.15 -1.35 8.27
C LYS A 298 -30.70 -2.61 7.53
N SER A 299 -31.51 -3.09 6.60
CA SER A 299 -31.19 -4.27 5.77
C SER A 299 -29.93 -4.06 4.90
N GLU A 300 -29.73 -2.85 4.34
CA GLU A 300 -28.54 -2.55 3.55
C GLU A 300 -27.27 -2.45 4.40
N ILE A 301 -27.35 -1.90 5.61
CA ILE A 301 -26.25 -1.84 6.58
C ILE A 301 -25.85 -3.25 7.03
N LEU A 302 -26.82 -4.11 7.35
CA LEU A 302 -26.59 -5.49 7.80
C LEU A 302 -25.96 -6.40 6.75
N LYS A 303 -25.80 -5.97 5.50
CA LYS A 303 -24.98 -6.68 4.50
C LYS A 303 -23.47 -6.62 4.80
N TYR A 304 -23.07 -5.70 5.67
CA TYR A 304 -21.67 -5.40 5.93
C TYR A 304 -21.25 -5.57 7.39
N ILE A 305 -22.20 -5.54 8.31
CA ILE A 305 -21.98 -5.70 9.76
C ILE A 305 -23.06 -6.64 10.34
N ASP A 306 -22.77 -7.22 11.49
CA ASP A 306 -23.65 -8.22 12.09
C ASP A 306 -24.83 -7.62 12.87
N TYR A 307 -24.69 -6.37 13.33
CA TYR A 307 -25.72 -5.73 14.14
C TYR A 307 -25.76 -4.21 13.95
N VAL A 308 -26.95 -3.65 13.91
CA VAL A 308 -27.23 -2.21 14.00
C VAL A 308 -28.60 -1.97 14.67
N ASP A 309 -28.68 -1.02 15.60
CA ASP A 309 -29.93 -0.57 16.21
C ASP A 309 -30.63 0.48 15.34
N ASP A 310 -31.93 0.67 15.58
CA ASP A 310 -32.77 1.59 14.80
C ASP A 310 -32.36 3.06 15.01
N GLU A 311 -31.86 3.41 16.19
CA GLU A 311 -31.41 4.75 16.55
C GLU A 311 -30.17 5.15 15.69
N SER A 312 -29.24 4.24 15.53
CA SER A 312 -28.07 4.42 14.65
C SER A 312 -28.46 4.57 13.17
N VAL A 313 -29.48 3.81 12.72
CA VAL A 313 -30.02 3.94 11.35
C VAL A 313 -30.66 5.31 11.14
N ILE A 314 -31.54 5.73 12.06
CA ILE A 314 -32.20 7.06 12.03
C ILE A 314 -31.15 8.17 12.06
N HIS A 315 -30.14 8.05 12.92
CA HIS A 315 -29.03 9.01 12.96
C HIS A 315 -28.33 9.12 11.61
N SER A 316 -28.08 8.01 10.93
CA SER A 316 -27.41 8.00 9.62
C SER A 316 -28.26 8.62 8.52
N LEU A 317 -29.58 8.40 8.53
CA LEU A 317 -30.52 9.08 7.61
C LEU A 317 -30.50 10.59 7.84
N ASN A 318 -30.50 11.05 9.11
CA ASN A 318 -30.38 12.46 9.45
C ASN A 318 -29.03 13.06 9.05
N CYS A 319 -27.91 12.33 9.19
CA CYS A 319 -26.61 12.76 8.69
C CYS A 319 -26.64 13.01 7.18
N LEU A 320 -27.22 12.08 6.41
CA LEU A 320 -27.33 12.19 4.96
C LEU A 320 -28.27 13.34 4.52
N ASN A 321 -29.36 13.57 5.26
CA ASN A 321 -30.24 14.72 5.04
C ASN A 321 -29.59 16.06 5.38
N GLY A 322 -28.46 16.07 6.10
CA GLY A 322 -27.79 17.31 6.53
C GLY A 322 -28.44 17.95 7.76
N SER A 323 -29.22 17.20 8.55
CA SER A 323 -29.93 17.72 9.75
C SER A 323 -28.97 18.29 10.82
N TYR A 324 -27.70 17.90 10.77
CA TYR A 324 -26.67 18.34 11.73
C TYR A 324 -25.73 19.41 11.16
N TYR A 325 -26.00 19.91 9.93
CA TYR A 325 -25.17 20.95 9.33
C TYR A 325 -25.51 22.32 9.89
N ASP A 326 -24.49 23.14 10.06
CA ASP A 326 -24.68 24.55 10.38
C ASP A 326 -25.12 25.36 9.15
N SER A 327 -25.49 26.62 9.37
CA SER A 327 -26.00 27.51 8.31
C SER A 327 -24.98 27.77 7.18
N SER A 328 -23.68 27.67 7.48
CA SER A 328 -22.60 27.87 6.50
C SER A 328 -22.38 26.60 5.67
N GLU A 329 -22.49 25.44 6.27
CA GLU A 329 -22.40 24.15 5.61
C GLU A 329 -23.59 23.91 4.67
N LEU A 330 -24.80 24.25 5.11
CA LEU A 330 -26.02 24.17 4.28
C LEU A 330 -25.94 25.05 3.02
N LYS A 331 -25.32 26.24 3.12
CA LYS A 331 -25.13 27.12 1.97
C LYS A 331 -24.11 26.61 0.95
N ASN A 332 -23.11 25.88 1.42
CA ASN A 332 -21.97 25.45 0.61
C ASN A 332 -22.10 24.03 0.04
N ASN A 333 -23.05 23.23 0.54
CA ASN A 333 -23.27 21.86 0.09
C ASN A 333 -24.47 21.79 -0.86
N VAL A 334 -24.46 20.85 -1.81
CA VAL A 334 -25.65 20.48 -2.59
C VAL A 334 -26.57 19.67 -1.67
N LYS A 335 -27.84 20.00 -1.68
CA LYS A 335 -28.85 19.18 -0.99
C LYS A 335 -29.09 17.91 -1.79
N CYS A 336 -28.43 16.84 -1.42
CA CYS A 336 -28.50 15.54 -2.11
C CYS A 336 -29.76 14.75 -1.75
N PHE A 337 -30.29 14.93 -0.53
CA PHE A 337 -31.37 14.11 0.03
C PHE A 337 -32.38 14.96 0.77
N GLU A 338 -33.60 14.42 0.89
CA GLU A 338 -34.69 14.96 1.70
C GLU A 338 -35.28 13.84 2.57
N LEU A 339 -35.37 14.09 3.87
CA LEU A 339 -35.97 13.18 4.83
C LEU A 339 -37.38 13.66 5.19
N LYS A 340 -38.40 12.84 4.88
CA LYS A 340 -39.80 13.08 5.22
C LYS A 340 -40.41 11.77 5.69
N ASP A 341 -41.15 11.80 6.80
CA ASP A 341 -41.85 10.63 7.37
C ASP A 341 -40.94 9.37 7.45
N GLU A 342 -39.69 9.56 7.89
CA GLU A 342 -38.66 8.51 8.03
C GLU A 342 -38.22 7.88 6.70
N VAL A 343 -38.59 8.46 5.56
CA VAL A 343 -38.12 8.05 4.24
C VAL A 343 -37.12 9.10 3.70
N LEU A 344 -35.92 8.64 3.37
CA LEU A 344 -34.88 9.46 2.73
C LEU A 344 -34.98 9.33 1.22
N SER A 345 -35.28 10.43 0.53
CA SER A 345 -35.42 10.49 -0.92
C SER A 345 -34.26 11.25 -1.55
N THR A 346 -33.84 10.84 -2.75
CA THR A 346 -32.82 11.53 -3.52
C THR A 346 -33.41 12.78 -4.19
N THR A 347 -32.65 13.89 -4.17
CA THR A 347 -33.04 15.13 -4.88
C THR A 347 -32.76 15.01 -6.38
N TRP A 348 -33.38 15.92 -7.16
CA TRP A 348 -33.15 15.99 -8.61
C TRP A 348 -31.66 16.25 -8.96
N ASP A 349 -30.98 17.12 -8.18
CA ASP A 349 -29.58 17.46 -8.40
C ASP A 349 -28.68 16.23 -8.21
N PHE A 350 -28.92 15.42 -7.19
CA PHE A 350 -28.18 14.18 -6.98
C PHE A 350 -28.44 13.20 -8.12
N LYS A 351 -29.71 12.98 -8.51
CA LYS A 351 -30.09 12.10 -9.62
C LYS A 351 -29.43 12.50 -10.93
N LYS A 352 -29.47 13.78 -11.29
CA LYS A 352 -28.84 14.33 -12.51
C LYS A 352 -27.36 13.97 -12.59
N VAL A 353 -26.63 14.09 -11.48
CA VAL A 353 -25.20 13.77 -11.42
C VAL A 353 -24.96 12.26 -11.47
N VAL A 354 -25.71 11.47 -10.69
CA VAL A 354 -25.52 10.01 -10.61
C VAL A 354 -25.94 9.28 -11.89
N HIS A 355 -26.93 9.79 -12.65
CA HIS A 355 -27.31 9.22 -13.95
C HIS A 355 -26.30 9.50 -15.05
N ASN A 356 -25.41 10.46 -14.89
CA ASN A 356 -24.33 10.68 -15.82
C ASN A 356 -23.20 9.66 -15.58
N LYS A 357 -23.02 8.74 -16.54
CA LYS A 357 -22.02 7.66 -16.45
C LYS A 357 -20.60 8.15 -16.13
N LYS A 358 -20.20 9.33 -16.64
CA LYS A 358 -18.86 9.90 -16.41
C LYS A 358 -18.66 10.33 -14.94
N TYR A 359 -19.70 10.88 -14.32
CA TYR A 359 -19.64 11.33 -12.91
C TYR A 359 -19.84 10.17 -11.94
N ARG A 360 -20.75 9.27 -12.30
CA ARG A 360 -21.12 8.11 -11.48
C ARG A 360 -19.92 7.27 -11.07
N VAL A 361 -18.99 7.02 -11.97
CA VAL A 361 -17.78 6.22 -11.70
C VAL A 361 -17.02 6.74 -10.47
N TYR A 362 -16.84 8.04 -10.34
CA TYR A 362 -16.12 8.64 -9.22
C TYR A 362 -16.92 8.66 -7.92
N ILE A 363 -18.25 8.81 -8.03
CA ILE A 363 -19.15 8.74 -6.86
C ILE A 363 -19.19 7.32 -6.31
N GLU A 364 -19.35 6.32 -7.17
CA GLU A 364 -19.32 4.91 -6.81
C GLU A 364 -17.98 4.50 -6.21
N ASP A 365 -16.87 5.01 -6.75
CA ASP A 365 -15.54 4.77 -6.24
C ASP A 365 -15.39 5.22 -4.78
N ILE A 366 -15.79 6.45 -4.47
CA ILE A 366 -15.73 6.99 -3.11
C ILE A 366 -16.59 6.15 -2.16
N ILE A 367 -17.82 5.79 -2.56
CA ILE A 367 -18.74 5.00 -1.74
C ILE A 367 -18.16 3.59 -1.50
N ASN A 368 -17.69 2.93 -2.54
CA ASN A 368 -17.10 1.60 -2.43
C ASN A 368 -15.82 1.63 -1.58
N TYR A 369 -14.99 2.64 -1.74
CA TYR A 369 -13.79 2.80 -0.93
C TYR A 369 -14.13 2.98 0.55
N GLY A 370 -15.14 3.79 0.88
CA GLY A 370 -15.62 3.98 2.25
C GLY A 370 -16.06 2.65 2.91
N ILE A 371 -16.78 1.80 2.15
CA ILE A 371 -17.22 0.48 2.63
C ILE A 371 -16.02 -0.46 2.85
N VAL A 372 -15.10 -0.53 1.88
CA VAL A 372 -13.95 -1.45 1.97
C VAL A 372 -12.97 -1.04 3.06
N ARG A 373 -12.75 0.27 3.23
CA ARG A 373 -11.90 0.80 4.29
C ARG A 373 -12.37 0.35 5.67
N TYR A 374 -13.67 0.47 5.94
CA TYR A 374 -14.27 0.03 7.21
C TYR A 374 -14.02 -1.47 7.48
N ARG A 375 -14.15 -2.32 6.45
CA ARG A 375 -13.95 -3.77 6.59
C ARG A 375 -12.51 -4.20 6.84
N LYS A 376 -11.52 -3.42 6.39
CA LYS A 376 -10.08 -3.76 6.55
C LYS A 376 -9.49 -3.33 7.88
N GLU A 377 -10.17 -2.51 8.65
CA GLU A 377 -9.70 -2.02 9.95
C GLU A 377 -10.20 -2.85 11.13
N PHE A 378 -11.06 -3.82 10.88
CA PHE A 378 -11.57 -4.82 11.81
C PHE A 378 -11.35 -6.24 11.26
#